data_9e1cac9cad62a447e58d4f545f804a6f
#
_entry.id   9e1cac9cad62a447e58d4f545f804a6f
#
_cell.length_a   1.000
_cell.length_b   1.000
_cell.length_c   1.000
_cell.angle_alpha   90.00
_cell.angle_beta   90.00
_cell.angle_gamma   90.00
#
_symmetry.space_group_name_H-M   'P 1'
#
loop_
_entity.id
_entity.type
_entity.pdbx_description
1 polymer ?
#
loop_
_entity_poly.entity_id
_entity_poly.type
_entity_poly.pdbx_seq_one_letter_code
_entity_poly.pdbx_strand_id
1 'polypeptide(L)'
;MILYHCSPTPGLRTLEPRVTPYFGKPCQLCLTELRPMALFYGIRHFEYTYGYTRAGELYYMEQFPGMLAELYGGKSASLYLCDEREDMAFTAIPHERVTANPVPVREEIPVPDLLAALREQERLGAVRLIPWEQVDEANRRWIVDAERREILERDLLSHPEDPMARYLRAKYPESWALARQERESP
;
A
#
# COMPACT_ATOMS: atom_id res chain seq x y z
N MET A 1 -9.00 2.35 -22.25
CA MET A 1 -9.55 1.95 -20.91
C MET A 1 -9.27 3.06 -19.92
N ILE A 2 -10.08 3.19 -18.84
CA ILE A 2 -9.81 4.15 -17.74
C ILE A 2 -8.93 3.47 -16.70
N LEU A 3 -7.89 4.17 -16.28
CA LEU A 3 -6.99 3.78 -15.19
C LEU A 3 -7.09 4.79 -14.06
N TYR A 4 -6.85 4.32 -12.84
CA TYR A 4 -6.93 5.10 -11.62
C TYR A 4 -5.55 5.30 -10.99
N HIS A 5 -5.34 6.47 -10.43
CA HIS A 5 -4.24 6.80 -9.53
C HIS A 5 -4.79 7.61 -8.36
N CYS A 6 -4.33 7.36 -7.14
CA CYS A 6 -4.75 8.14 -5.98
C CYS A 6 -3.55 8.84 -5.34
N SER A 7 -3.73 10.09 -4.95
CA SER A 7 -2.67 10.90 -4.34
C SER A 7 -3.25 11.80 -3.24
N PRO A 8 -2.52 12.02 -2.15
CA PRO A 8 -2.91 13.02 -1.15
C PRO A 8 -2.79 14.48 -1.67
N THR A 9 -2.23 14.69 -2.85
CA THR A 9 -2.09 16.01 -3.47
C THR A 9 -3.24 16.27 -4.41
N PRO A 10 -4.10 17.28 -4.17
CA PRO A 10 -5.19 17.65 -5.08
C PRO A 10 -4.71 18.52 -6.24
N GLY A 11 -5.55 18.67 -7.27
CA GLY A 11 -5.39 19.64 -8.36
C GLY A 11 -4.32 19.27 -9.39
N LEU A 12 -3.86 18.04 -9.45
CA LEU A 12 -2.88 17.62 -10.44
C LEU A 12 -3.53 17.56 -11.83
N ARG A 13 -2.90 18.22 -12.81
CA ARG A 13 -3.30 18.18 -14.22
C ARG A 13 -2.54 17.11 -15.01
N THR A 14 -1.38 16.73 -14.49
CA THR A 14 -0.51 15.70 -15.04
C THR A 14 0.07 14.92 -13.88
N LEU A 15 0.08 13.60 -13.99
CA LEU A 15 0.75 12.73 -13.05
C LEU A 15 2.18 12.51 -13.54
N GLU A 16 3.14 12.85 -12.69
CA GLU A 16 4.56 12.73 -13.01
C GLU A 16 5.13 11.43 -12.42
N PRO A 17 5.94 10.67 -13.19
CA PRO A 17 6.72 9.57 -12.67
C PRO A 17 7.63 10.02 -11.53
N ARG A 18 7.77 9.19 -10.50
CA ARG A 18 8.61 9.50 -9.33
C ARG A 18 9.48 8.32 -8.96
N VAL A 19 10.67 8.61 -8.44
CA VAL A 19 11.50 7.60 -7.78
C VAL A 19 10.82 7.23 -6.48
N THR A 20 10.62 5.93 -6.27
CA THR A 20 10.12 5.41 -5.00
C THR A 20 11.31 5.15 -4.07
N PRO A 21 11.52 5.98 -3.02
CA PRO A 21 12.76 5.94 -2.22
C PRO A 21 13.03 4.57 -1.58
N TYR A 22 11.96 3.83 -1.26
CA TYR A 22 12.06 2.57 -0.52
C TYR A 22 12.36 1.34 -1.37
N PHE A 23 12.24 1.41 -2.71
CA PHE A 23 12.36 0.23 -3.56
C PHE A 23 13.49 0.30 -4.59
N GLY A 24 14.24 1.38 -4.63
CA GLY A 24 15.32 1.55 -5.62
C GLY A 24 14.86 1.39 -7.08
N LYS A 25 13.55 1.46 -7.31
CA LYS A 25 12.95 1.28 -8.63
C LYS A 25 13.17 2.51 -9.49
N PRO A 26 13.29 2.35 -10.81
CA PRO A 26 13.38 3.47 -11.73
C PRO A 26 12.19 4.40 -11.55
N CYS A 27 12.36 5.65 -11.97
CA CYS A 27 11.29 6.66 -11.96
C CYS A 27 10.10 6.18 -12.78
N GLN A 28 9.01 5.84 -12.11
CA GLN A 28 7.83 5.25 -12.72
C GLN A 28 6.54 5.83 -12.12
N LEU A 29 5.49 5.81 -12.91
CA LEU A 29 4.13 6.11 -12.48
C LEU A 29 3.31 4.82 -12.59
N CYS A 30 2.72 4.39 -11.47
CA CYS A 30 1.82 3.25 -11.42
C CYS A 30 0.37 3.71 -11.48
N LEU A 31 -0.43 3.05 -12.31
CA LEU A 31 -1.87 3.22 -12.44
C LEU A 31 -2.53 1.84 -12.36
N THR A 32 -3.81 1.78 -12.04
CA THR A 32 -4.53 0.51 -11.94
C THR A 32 -5.92 0.59 -12.56
N GLU A 33 -6.42 -0.55 -13.01
CA GLU A 33 -7.81 -0.71 -13.47
C GLU A 33 -8.80 -0.74 -12.28
N LEU A 34 -8.30 -1.03 -11.07
CA LEU A 34 -9.12 -1.23 -9.88
C LEU A 34 -9.15 0.02 -9.00
N ARG A 35 -10.31 0.65 -8.92
CA ARG A 35 -10.51 1.82 -8.05
C ARG A 35 -10.10 1.57 -6.59
N PRO A 36 -10.49 0.46 -5.91
CA PRO A 36 -10.06 0.22 -4.53
C PRO A 36 -8.54 0.09 -4.39
N MET A 37 -7.86 -0.53 -5.36
CA MET A 37 -6.41 -0.63 -5.35
C MET A 37 -5.75 0.76 -5.42
N ALA A 38 -6.28 1.66 -6.26
CA ALA A 38 -5.79 3.04 -6.30
C ALA A 38 -5.96 3.75 -4.95
N LEU A 39 -7.10 3.55 -4.26
CA LEU A 39 -7.39 4.18 -2.98
C LEU A 39 -6.38 3.80 -1.89
N PHE A 40 -5.80 2.59 -1.91
CA PHE A 40 -4.75 2.19 -0.96
C PHE A 40 -3.54 3.12 -1.02
N TYR A 41 -3.23 3.65 -2.19
CA TYR A 41 -2.11 4.58 -2.42
C TYR A 41 -2.46 6.05 -2.18
N GLY A 42 -3.67 6.35 -1.70
CA GLY A 42 -4.10 7.70 -1.35
C GLY A 42 -3.40 8.29 -0.12
N ILE A 43 -2.61 7.48 0.58
CA ILE A 43 -1.77 7.89 1.71
C ILE A 43 -0.28 7.65 1.39
N ARG A 44 0.60 8.25 2.19
CA ARG A 44 2.03 7.91 2.18
C ARG A 44 2.32 7.02 3.38
N HIS A 45 2.68 5.78 3.11
CA HIS A 45 2.98 4.80 4.13
C HIS A 45 4.15 3.91 3.71
N PHE A 46 4.75 3.19 4.66
CA PHE A 46 5.87 2.25 4.41
C PHE A 46 5.39 0.94 3.79
N GLU A 47 4.15 0.55 4.06
CA GLU A 47 3.59 -0.75 3.72
C GLU A 47 2.20 -0.61 3.11
N TYR A 48 1.92 -1.50 2.15
CA TYR A 48 0.60 -1.63 1.53
C TYR A 48 0.22 -3.10 1.53
N THR A 49 -0.71 -3.45 2.40
CA THR A 49 -1.09 -4.83 2.68
C THR A 49 -2.31 -5.27 1.90
N TYR A 50 -2.17 -5.43 0.62
CA TYR A 50 -3.21 -6.00 -0.20
C TYR A 50 -2.71 -7.22 -0.97
N GLY A 51 -3.64 -8.03 -1.42
CA GLY A 51 -3.37 -9.20 -2.23
C GLY A 51 -4.59 -9.64 -3.01
N TYR A 52 -4.47 -10.78 -3.65
CA TYR A 52 -5.56 -11.39 -4.41
C TYR A 52 -5.82 -12.80 -3.87
N THR A 53 -7.10 -13.14 -3.73
CA THR A 53 -7.50 -14.52 -3.44
C THR A 53 -7.19 -15.42 -4.65
N ARG A 54 -7.28 -16.74 -4.48
CA ARG A 54 -7.15 -17.68 -5.62
C ARG A 54 -8.23 -17.48 -6.70
N ALA A 55 -9.35 -16.89 -6.33
CA ALA A 55 -10.43 -16.52 -7.25
C ALA A 55 -10.19 -15.17 -7.96
N GLY A 56 -9.10 -14.47 -7.64
CA GLY A 56 -8.77 -13.17 -8.23
C GLY A 56 -9.43 -11.97 -7.53
N GLU A 57 -10.06 -12.16 -6.37
CA GLU A 57 -10.69 -11.07 -5.61
C GLU A 57 -9.61 -10.27 -4.88
N LEU A 58 -9.64 -8.95 -5.02
CA LEU A 58 -8.77 -8.04 -4.29
C LEU A 58 -9.15 -8.02 -2.81
N TYR A 59 -8.16 -8.13 -1.92
CA TYR A 59 -8.37 -7.92 -0.49
C TYR A 59 -7.30 -6.98 0.09
N TYR A 60 -7.67 -6.32 1.19
CA TYR A 60 -6.75 -5.63 2.10
C TYR A 60 -6.85 -6.33 3.46
N MET A 61 -5.71 -6.68 4.06
CA MET A 61 -5.64 -7.37 5.34
C MET A 61 -4.88 -6.52 6.36
N GLU A 62 -5.49 -6.26 7.51
CA GLU A 62 -4.79 -5.59 8.60
C GLU A 62 -3.63 -6.45 9.12
N GLN A 63 -2.51 -5.81 9.39
CA GLN A 63 -1.32 -6.47 9.95
C GLN A 63 -1.17 -6.21 11.46
N PHE A 64 -1.95 -5.27 12.00
CA PHE A 64 -2.11 -5.01 13.41
C PHE A 64 -3.50 -4.45 13.69
N PRO A 65 -4.00 -4.50 14.95
CA PRO A 65 -5.34 -4.04 15.29
C PRO A 65 -5.58 -2.57 14.91
N GLY A 66 -6.66 -2.32 14.15
CA GLY A 66 -7.09 -0.97 13.77
C GLY A 66 -6.24 -0.29 12.70
N MET A 67 -5.42 -1.02 11.96
CA MET A 67 -4.54 -0.49 10.92
C MET A 67 -5.30 0.33 9.87
N LEU A 68 -6.45 -0.17 9.38
CA LEU A 68 -7.28 0.57 8.42
C LEU A 68 -7.73 1.92 8.95
N ALA A 69 -8.20 1.96 10.19
CA ALA A 69 -8.67 3.20 10.80
C ALA A 69 -7.52 4.17 11.04
N GLU A 70 -6.36 3.69 11.48
CA GLU A 70 -5.17 4.50 11.73
C GLU A 70 -4.61 5.11 10.43
N LEU A 71 -4.51 4.31 9.37
CA LEU A 71 -3.88 4.74 8.13
C LEU A 71 -4.82 5.58 7.26
N TYR A 72 -6.10 5.23 7.18
CA TYR A 72 -7.04 5.82 6.22
C TYR A 72 -8.13 6.68 6.86
N GLY A 73 -8.43 6.51 8.16
CA GLY A 73 -9.49 7.25 8.84
C GLY A 73 -9.24 8.76 8.88
N GLY A 74 -10.23 9.54 8.44
CA GLY A 74 -10.14 11.00 8.38
C GLY A 74 -9.08 11.54 7.43
N LYS A 75 -8.50 10.71 6.56
CA LYS A 75 -7.56 11.12 5.53
C LYS A 75 -8.30 11.43 4.24
N SER A 76 -7.96 12.56 3.63
CA SER A 76 -8.46 12.94 2.30
C SER A 76 -7.42 12.68 1.21
N ALA A 77 -7.89 12.45 0.01
CA ALA A 77 -7.07 12.29 -1.18
C ALA A 77 -7.83 12.74 -2.44
N SER A 78 -7.17 12.69 -3.58
CA SER A 78 -7.79 12.84 -4.89
C SER A 78 -7.56 11.56 -5.71
N LEU A 79 -8.65 11.04 -6.26
CA LEU A 79 -8.63 9.94 -7.20
C LEU A 79 -8.60 10.52 -8.63
N TYR A 80 -7.54 10.21 -9.36
CA TYR A 80 -7.32 10.66 -10.71
C TYR A 80 -7.69 9.58 -11.72
N LEU A 81 -8.45 9.94 -12.73
CA LEU A 81 -8.81 9.11 -13.88
C LEU A 81 -7.93 9.50 -15.05
N CYS A 82 -7.32 8.52 -15.66
CA CYS A 82 -6.44 8.69 -16.82
C CYS A 82 -6.84 7.70 -17.91
N ASP A 83 -6.58 8.08 -19.15
CA ASP A 83 -6.75 7.16 -20.26
C ASP A 83 -5.51 6.25 -20.38
N GLU A 84 -5.74 4.94 -20.63
CA GLU A 84 -4.67 4.00 -20.94
C GLU A 84 -3.97 4.41 -22.23
N ARG A 85 -2.65 4.21 -22.30
CA ARG A 85 -1.80 4.60 -23.42
C ARG A 85 -0.93 3.43 -23.87
N GLU A 86 -0.47 3.45 -25.11
CA GLU A 86 0.38 2.40 -25.69
C GLU A 86 1.76 2.27 -25.01
N ASP A 87 2.26 3.35 -24.38
CA ASP A 87 3.53 3.36 -23.66
C ASP A 87 3.45 2.79 -22.23
N MET A 88 2.28 2.30 -21.81
CA MET A 88 2.07 1.69 -20.52
C MET A 88 2.28 0.18 -20.58
N ALA A 89 3.14 -0.33 -19.72
CA ALA A 89 3.42 -1.76 -19.59
C ALA A 89 2.67 -2.38 -18.40
N PHE A 90 2.35 -3.67 -18.53
CA PHE A 90 1.88 -4.48 -17.40
C PHE A 90 3.02 -4.72 -16.42
N THR A 91 2.70 -4.78 -15.15
CA THR A 91 3.62 -5.22 -14.09
C THR A 91 3.32 -6.67 -13.68
N ALA A 92 4.09 -7.18 -12.72
CA ALA A 92 3.79 -8.47 -12.10
C ALA A 92 2.54 -8.42 -11.18
N ILE A 93 2.08 -7.21 -10.83
CA ILE A 93 0.87 -7.00 -10.02
C ILE A 93 -0.34 -7.01 -10.95
N PRO A 94 -1.33 -7.88 -10.72
CA PRO A 94 -2.54 -7.91 -11.53
C PRO A 94 -3.22 -6.54 -11.59
N HIS A 95 -3.75 -6.18 -12.75
CA HIS A 95 -4.47 -4.92 -12.99
C HIS A 95 -3.64 -3.64 -12.88
N GLU A 96 -2.30 -3.74 -12.73
CA GLU A 96 -1.42 -2.58 -12.66
C GLU A 96 -0.77 -2.30 -14.02
N ARG A 97 -0.64 -1.02 -14.33
CA ARG A 97 0.13 -0.47 -15.47
C ARG A 97 1.21 0.45 -14.94
N VAL A 98 2.31 0.51 -15.67
CA VAL A 98 3.43 1.37 -15.34
C VAL A 98 3.92 2.10 -16.58
N THR A 99 4.33 3.37 -16.41
CA THR A 99 4.99 4.16 -17.44
C THR A 99 6.09 5.05 -16.84
N ALA A 100 7.13 5.33 -17.62
CA ALA A 100 8.16 6.31 -17.29
C ALA A 100 7.82 7.73 -17.78
N ASN A 101 6.68 7.90 -18.45
CA ASN A 101 6.26 9.17 -19.04
C ASN A 101 5.15 9.83 -18.20
N PRO A 102 5.07 11.17 -18.19
CA PRO A 102 3.94 11.90 -17.60
C PRO A 102 2.61 11.52 -18.23
N VAL A 103 1.56 11.43 -17.42
CA VAL A 103 0.21 11.06 -17.86
C VAL A 103 -0.77 12.20 -17.59
N PRO A 104 -1.45 12.75 -18.62
CA PRO A 104 -2.47 13.76 -18.43
C PRO A 104 -3.65 13.20 -17.61
N VAL A 105 -4.13 14.02 -16.69
CA VAL A 105 -5.35 13.72 -15.92
C VAL A 105 -6.57 14.08 -16.76
N ARG A 106 -7.47 13.11 -16.90
CA ARG A 106 -8.77 13.30 -17.54
C ARG A 106 -9.80 13.89 -16.59
N GLU A 107 -9.83 13.37 -15.35
CA GLU A 107 -10.79 13.75 -14.33
C GLU A 107 -10.16 13.58 -12.95
N GLU A 108 -10.52 14.47 -12.02
CA GLU A 108 -10.18 14.36 -10.60
C GLU A 108 -11.48 14.20 -9.78
N ILE A 109 -11.51 13.19 -8.94
CA ILE A 109 -12.59 12.93 -7.99
C ILE A 109 -12.06 13.16 -6.58
N PRO A 110 -12.51 14.19 -5.85
CA PRO A 110 -12.14 14.39 -4.46
C PRO A 110 -12.62 13.21 -3.59
N VAL A 111 -11.75 12.72 -2.72
CA VAL A 111 -12.04 11.68 -1.74
C VAL A 111 -11.86 12.28 -0.35
N PRO A 112 -12.95 12.78 0.28
CA PRO A 112 -12.86 13.49 1.57
C PRO A 112 -12.48 12.57 2.73
N ASP A 113 -12.81 11.28 2.66
CA ASP A 113 -12.45 10.25 3.64
C ASP A 113 -12.13 8.93 2.92
N LEU A 114 -10.86 8.55 2.97
CA LEU A 114 -10.36 7.34 2.32
C LEU A 114 -10.94 6.06 2.92
N LEU A 115 -11.11 6.01 4.25
CA LEU A 115 -11.68 4.84 4.90
C LEU A 115 -13.14 4.63 4.50
N ALA A 116 -13.91 5.72 4.46
CA ALA A 116 -15.29 5.66 3.99
C ALA A 116 -15.37 5.22 2.52
N ALA A 117 -14.47 5.73 1.68
CA ALA A 117 -14.39 5.32 0.27
C ALA A 117 -14.02 3.84 0.11
N LEU A 118 -13.08 3.32 0.91
CA LEU A 118 -12.71 1.89 0.92
C LEU A 118 -13.89 1.00 1.37
N ARG A 119 -14.60 1.38 2.43
CA ARG A 119 -15.79 0.65 2.90
C ARG A 119 -16.92 0.64 1.85
N GLU A 120 -17.06 1.73 1.09
CA GLU A 120 -18.00 1.75 -0.03
C GLU A 120 -17.57 0.79 -1.14
N GLN A 121 -16.26 0.67 -1.44
CA GLN A 121 -15.79 -0.33 -2.40
C GLN A 121 -16.02 -1.76 -1.90
N GLU A 122 -15.89 -2.01 -0.60
CA GLU A 122 -16.23 -3.29 0.01
C GLU A 122 -17.73 -3.60 -0.12
N ARG A 123 -18.60 -2.63 0.18
CA ARG A 123 -20.06 -2.77 0.02
C ARG A 123 -20.46 -3.09 -1.42
N LEU A 124 -19.71 -2.58 -2.39
CA LEU A 124 -19.88 -2.87 -3.83
C LEU A 124 -19.26 -4.22 -4.26
N GLY A 125 -18.61 -4.93 -3.36
CA GLY A 125 -17.94 -6.19 -3.67
C GLY A 125 -16.65 -6.06 -4.50
N ALA A 126 -16.10 -4.85 -4.59
CA ALA A 126 -14.87 -4.59 -5.39
C ALA A 126 -13.57 -4.85 -4.61
N VAL A 127 -13.65 -4.97 -3.30
CA VAL A 127 -12.56 -5.34 -2.40
C VAL A 127 -13.11 -5.99 -1.15
N ARG A 128 -12.32 -6.85 -0.52
CA ARG A 128 -12.60 -7.39 0.81
C ARG A 128 -11.65 -6.75 1.82
N LEU A 129 -12.18 -6.12 2.87
CA LEU A 129 -11.41 -5.58 3.99
C LEU A 129 -11.40 -6.63 5.11
N ILE A 130 -10.21 -7.12 5.48
CA ILE A 130 -10.02 -8.14 6.51
C ILE A 130 -9.48 -7.47 7.76
N PRO A 131 -10.32 -7.19 8.79
CA PRO A 131 -9.86 -6.61 10.04
C PRO A 131 -8.99 -7.61 10.80
N TRP A 132 -8.13 -7.12 11.70
CA TRP A 132 -7.17 -7.93 12.45
C TRP A 132 -7.80 -9.13 13.17
N GLU A 133 -8.98 -8.96 13.72
CA GLU A 133 -9.70 -10.01 14.43
C GLU A 133 -10.06 -11.21 13.55
N GLN A 134 -10.15 -10.99 12.22
CA GLN A 134 -10.45 -12.03 11.23
C GLN A 134 -9.20 -12.59 10.56
N VAL A 135 -8.01 -12.04 10.85
CA VAL A 135 -6.74 -12.57 10.32
C VAL A 135 -6.46 -13.90 11.02
N ASP A 136 -6.30 -14.94 10.22
CA ASP A 136 -6.01 -16.29 10.74
C ASP A 136 -4.58 -16.41 11.27
N GLU A 137 -4.34 -17.47 12.05
CA GLU A 137 -3.06 -17.70 12.71
C GLU A 137 -1.89 -17.89 11.73
N ALA A 138 -2.14 -18.46 10.56
CA ALA A 138 -1.09 -18.66 9.55
C ALA A 138 -0.64 -17.32 8.97
N ASN A 139 -1.61 -16.44 8.66
CA ASN A 139 -1.32 -15.08 8.19
C ASN A 139 -0.65 -14.24 9.29
N ARG A 140 -1.09 -14.35 10.54
CA ARG A 140 -0.42 -13.65 11.66
C ARG A 140 1.05 -14.05 11.80
N ARG A 141 1.34 -15.35 11.75
CA ARG A 141 2.74 -15.84 11.74
C ARG A 141 3.53 -15.35 10.55
N TRP A 142 2.91 -15.36 9.37
CA TRP A 142 3.54 -14.83 8.17
C TRP A 142 3.89 -13.33 8.32
N ILE A 143 3.00 -12.52 8.90
CA ILE A 143 3.25 -11.10 9.20
C ILE A 143 4.45 -10.96 10.13
N VAL A 144 4.45 -11.70 11.25
CA VAL A 144 5.57 -11.66 12.22
C VAL A 144 6.90 -12.00 11.56
N ASP A 145 6.93 -13.05 10.73
CA ASP A 145 8.14 -13.49 10.04
C ASP A 145 8.56 -12.51 8.92
N ALA A 146 7.60 -11.90 8.22
CA ALA A 146 7.90 -10.93 7.18
C ALA A 146 8.54 -9.66 7.77
N GLU A 147 7.94 -9.11 8.83
CA GLU A 147 8.45 -7.92 9.49
C GLU A 147 9.79 -8.17 10.21
N ARG A 148 9.99 -9.36 10.79
CA ARG A 148 11.29 -9.77 11.36
C ARG A 148 12.38 -9.74 10.28
N ARG A 149 12.11 -10.29 9.09
CA ARG A 149 13.08 -10.26 7.97
C ARG A 149 13.38 -8.85 7.51
N GLU A 150 12.34 -8.01 7.34
CA GLU A 150 12.50 -6.62 6.94
C GLU A 150 13.41 -5.85 7.92
N ILE A 151 13.23 -6.07 9.24
CA ILE A 151 14.06 -5.46 10.31
C ILE A 151 15.52 -5.87 10.15
N LEU A 152 15.78 -7.15 9.86
CA LEU A 152 17.14 -7.68 9.71
C LEU A 152 17.79 -7.27 8.39
N GLU A 153 17.09 -7.40 7.27
CA GLU A 153 17.60 -7.09 5.93
C GLU A 153 17.97 -5.62 5.76
N ARG A 154 17.23 -4.72 6.42
CA ARG A 154 17.52 -3.28 6.43
C ARG A 154 18.42 -2.82 7.57
N ASP A 155 18.91 -3.73 8.40
CA ASP A 155 19.71 -3.43 9.60
C ASP A 155 19.09 -2.37 10.52
N LEU A 156 17.76 -2.39 10.68
CA LEU A 156 17.04 -1.39 11.46
C LEU A 156 17.36 -1.45 12.96
N LEU A 157 17.87 -2.58 13.45
CA LEU A 157 18.34 -2.70 14.82
C LEU A 157 19.58 -1.83 15.12
N SER A 158 20.40 -1.53 14.10
CA SER A 158 21.55 -0.62 14.20
C SER A 158 21.15 0.85 14.04
N HIS A 159 19.96 1.12 13.52
CA HIS A 159 19.44 2.46 13.23
C HIS A 159 18.10 2.73 13.93
N PRO A 160 18.03 2.68 15.30
CA PRO A 160 16.77 2.75 16.04
C PRO A 160 16.03 4.09 15.87
N GLU A 161 16.72 5.13 15.39
CA GLU A 161 16.15 6.46 15.14
C GLU A 161 15.53 6.58 13.73
N ASP A 162 15.74 5.60 12.85
CA ASP A 162 15.08 5.58 11.54
C ASP A 162 13.55 5.59 11.73
N PRO A 163 12.81 6.39 10.96
CA PRO A 163 11.34 6.43 11.04
C PRO A 163 10.68 5.06 10.88
N MET A 164 11.22 4.21 9.99
CA MET A 164 10.73 2.85 9.78
C MET A 164 11.03 1.97 11.01
N ALA A 165 12.25 2.07 11.58
CA ALA A 165 12.60 1.34 12.80
C ALA A 165 11.69 1.67 13.98
N ARG A 166 11.38 2.95 14.18
CA ARG A 166 10.43 3.41 15.20
C ARG A 166 9.02 2.87 14.96
N TYR A 167 8.57 2.92 13.70
CA TYR A 167 7.27 2.40 13.30
C TYR A 167 7.17 0.89 13.55
N LEU A 168 8.12 0.09 13.02
CA LEU A 168 8.11 -1.37 13.16
C LEU A 168 8.22 -1.80 14.62
N ARG A 169 9.06 -1.15 15.42
CA ARG A 169 9.15 -1.42 16.87
C ARG A 169 7.83 -1.16 17.60
N ALA A 170 7.09 -0.12 17.21
CA ALA A 170 5.82 0.23 17.85
C ALA A 170 4.66 -0.67 17.41
N LYS A 171 4.61 -1.05 16.14
CA LYS A 171 3.48 -1.80 15.54
C LYS A 171 3.68 -3.32 15.56
N TYR A 172 4.92 -3.78 15.49
CA TYR A 172 5.30 -5.19 15.42
C TYR A 172 6.31 -5.55 16.52
N PRO A 173 5.95 -5.38 17.82
CA PRO A 173 6.90 -5.59 18.93
C PRO A 173 7.41 -7.04 19.00
N GLU A 174 6.60 -8.03 18.59
CA GLU A 174 7.00 -9.43 18.52
C GLU A 174 8.08 -9.67 17.48
N SER A 175 7.87 -9.16 16.25
CA SER A 175 8.85 -9.24 15.16
C SER A 175 10.18 -8.56 15.55
N TRP A 176 10.08 -7.41 16.22
CA TRP A 176 11.25 -6.69 16.71
C TRP A 176 12.02 -7.49 17.76
N ALA A 177 11.32 -8.12 18.71
CA ALA A 177 11.94 -8.96 19.74
C ALA A 177 12.64 -10.20 19.12
N LEU A 178 11.99 -10.87 18.17
CA LEU A 178 12.55 -12.01 17.46
C LEU A 178 13.78 -11.64 16.63
N ALA A 179 13.75 -10.51 15.93
CA ALA A 179 14.90 -10.00 15.18
C ALA A 179 16.11 -9.75 16.08
N ARG A 180 15.89 -9.17 17.27
CA ARG A 180 16.95 -8.98 18.26
C ARG A 180 17.54 -10.30 18.76
N GLN A 181 16.69 -11.26 19.11
CA GLN A 181 17.14 -12.58 19.56
C GLN A 181 17.98 -13.30 18.48
N GLU A 182 17.54 -13.25 17.23
CA GLU A 182 18.29 -13.85 16.12
C GLU A 182 19.65 -13.21 15.91
N ARG A 183 19.76 -11.88 16.02
CA ARG A 183 21.01 -11.15 15.89
C ARG A 183 21.98 -11.41 17.05
N GLU A 184 21.47 -11.65 18.25
CA GLU A 184 22.25 -11.91 19.47
C GLU A 184 22.66 -13.41 19.59
N SER A 185 22.07 -14.28 18.76
CA SER A 185 22.40 -15.71 18.74
C SER A 185 23.68 -15.94 17.94
N PRO A 186 24.67 -16.67 18.52
CA PRO A 186 25.96 -16.91 17.88
C PRO A 186 25.89 -17.83 16.65
#